data_fe893b73a2389bfbb02000fe44b79370
#
_entry.id   fe893b73a2389bfbb02000fe44b79370
#
_cell.length_a   1.000
_cell.length_b   1.000
_cell.length_c   1.000
_cell.angle_alpha   90.00
_cell.angle_beta   90.00
_cell.angle_gamma   90.00
#
_symmetry.space_group_name_H-M   'P 1'
#
loop_
_entity.id
_entity.type
_entity.pdbx_description
1 polymer ?
#
loop_
_entity_poly.entity_id
_entity_poly.type
_entity_poly.pdbx_seq_one_letter_code
_entity_poly.pdbx_strand_id
1 'polypeptide(L)'
;MEYKQQQPRQTGTQIKARLIIHGGAGNITPEKLGLEKYKQYRHALLTIVSKTDAYMRTPISSEDNGSSYASARKYPSALDVATYAVTLLENNPLFNSGHGAVFTRDGINELESSVMVSRGYAKRGVGLTGLRRVKNPILLAKAMLEHGDEDLGGKAVSGLAQPDLEPAGLNIPSAQGHTLIHGETAETLAQMYGLELVDPKYFFTQNRWDEHVRALEKEKAGEGLATWSADEYLPQGTCGAVALDTDGIVCAATSTGGMTNKLTGRIGDTPVVGAGFWAEEWAEDNNPSGMFAGPALGGWQSFRTHLGLPGPIVQLSSNLRNLVADCLPTPFVYSPIEQTASVGRGGSVNQGLRTTRSIALSGTGNGDSFLRVAATRTVGSIARWGRLPAMNALRHVAGRGGDLEKSAGDRWGKTGEGLGGMIGIESIVSRDASGRAVSVSAAILQDHNCGGMFRAWIDDDGKAVMRIFHPDSKQERPNGPDVFESEDRPEDVWRWSVDKA
;
A
#
# COMPACT_ATOMS: atom_id res chain seq x y z
N MET A 1 1.17 -2.23 29.61
CA MET A 1 2.62 -2.23 29.33
C MET A 1 2.81 -1.58 27.97
N GLU A 2 3.43 -0.40 27.92
CA GLU A 2 3.73 0.28 26.65
C GLU A 2 4.85 -0.48 25.95
N TYR A 3 4.52 -1.14 24.85
CA TYR A 3 5.49 -1.76 23.96
C TYR A 3 6.21 -0.65 23.17
N LYS A 4 7.38 -0.28 23.62
CA LYS A 4 8.31 0.54 22.85
C LYS A 4 8.99 -0.31 21.76
N GLN A 5 8.27 -0.68 20.71
CA GLN A 5 8.91 -0.98 19.43
C GLN A 5 9.15 0.37 18.71
N GLN A 6 10.18 1.06 19.10
CA GLN A 6 10.77 2.06 18.26
C GLN A 6 11.58 1.30 17.19
N GLN A 7 10.96 1.09 16.00
CA GLN A 7 11.79 0.82 14.84
C GLN A 7 12.69 2.04 14.62
N PRO A 8 13.99 1.84 14.36
CA PRO A 8 14.93 2.95 14.25
C PRO A 8 14.47 3.90 13.13
N ARG A 9 14.18 5.14 13.50
CA ARG A 9 14.01 6.22 12.54
C ARG A 9 15.38 6.61 12.05
N GLN A 10 15.64 6.40 10.78
CA GLN A 10 16.85 6.95 10.18
C GLN A 10 16.72 8.47 10.14
N THR A 11 17.61 9.19 10.83
CA THR A 11 17.69 10.65 10.82
C THR A 11 18.96 11.07 10.09
N GLY A 12 18.87 12.09 9.25
CA GLY A 12 19.99 12.58 8.45
C GLY A 12 19.62 13.82 7.65
N THR A 13 20.51 14.24 6.78
CA THR A 13 20.30 15.33 5.82
C THR A 13 20.10 14.87 4.38
N GLN A 14 20.27 13.55 4.12
CA GLN A 14 20.05 12.94 2.81
C GLN A 14 18.91 11.93 2.88
N ILE A 15 18.07 11.93 1.85
CA ILE A 15 17.02 10.93 1.70
C ILE A 15 17.70 9.64 1.22
N LYS A 16 17.61 8.60 2.04
CA LYS A 16 18.05 7.26 1.65
C LYS A 16 16.85 6.46 1.13
N ALA A 17 17.02 5.86 -0.04
CA ALA A 17 16.01 4.98 -0.60
C ALA A 17 15.72 3.81 0.36
N ARG A 18 14.46 3.38 0.42
CA ARG A 18 13.97 2.30 1.30
C ARG A 18 12.99 1.41 0.57
N LEU A 19 12.95 0.17 1.02
CA LEU A 19 12.07 -0.85 0.45
C LEU A 19 11.54 -1.77 1.55
N ILE A 20 10.27 -2.12 1.45
CA ILE A 20 9.63 -3.23 2.17
C ILE A 20 8.68 -3.96 1.24
N ILE A 21 8.62 -5.30 1.33
CA ILE A 21 7.72 -6.16 0.57
C ILE A 21 6.86 -7.01 1.49
N HIS A 22 5.70 -7.46 1.00
CA HIS A 22 4.90 -8.51 1.63
C HIS A 22 4.43 -9.55 0.61
N GLY A 23 4.27 -10.78 1.06
CA GLY A 23 3.81 -11.93 0.28
C GLY A 23 2.48 -12.51 0.77
N GLY A 24 1.70 -11.75 1.54
CA GLY A 24 0.42 -12.18 2.06
C GLY A 24 0.35 -12.20 3.58
N ALA A 25 -0.86 -12.09 4.13
CA ALA A 25 -1.19 -12.24 5.55
C ALA A 25 -2.41 -13.14 5.73
N GLY A 26 -2.57 -13.72 6.92
CA GLY A 26 -3.72 -14.56 7.23
C GLY A 26 -3.48 -15.51 8.39
N ASN A 27 -4.18 -16.64 8.38
CA ASN A 27 -4.10 -17.69 9.41
C ASN A 27 -2.80 -18.51 9.30
N ILE A 28 -1.66 -17.84 9.27
CA ILE A 28 -0.33 -18.42 9.12
C ILE A 28 0.26 -18.64 10.51
N THR A 29 0.35 -19.89 10.96
CA THR A 29 1.02 -20.24 12.21
C THR A 29 2.18 -21.20 11.92
N PRO A 30 3.15 -21.36 12.86
CA PRO A 30 4.25 -22.29 12.70
C PRO A 30 3.75 -23.71 12.37
N GLU A 31 2.69 -24.16 13.04
CA GLU A 31 2.13 -25.51 12.87
C GLU A 31 1.54 -25.72 11.48
N LYS A 32 0.82 -24.69 10.95
CA LYS A 32 0.17 -24.74 9.62
C LYS A 32 1.16 -24.55 8.49
N LEU A 33 2.18 -23.71 8.69
CA LEU A 33 3.18 -23.44 7.67
C LEU A 33 4.16 -24.61 7.55
N GLY A 34 4.65 -25.11 8.68
CA GLY A 34 5.68 -26.14 8.73
C GLY A 34 7.07 -25.65 8.29
N LEU A 35 8.12 -26.34 8.74
CA LEU A 35 9.52 -25.93 8.54
C LEU A 35 9.93 -25.83 7.06
N GLU A 36 9.51 -26.80 6.24
CA GLU A 36 9.94 -26.83 4.82
C GLU A 36 9.33 -25.68 4.00
N LYS A 37 8.04 -25.39 4.18
CA LYS A 37 7.41 -24.21 3.55
C LYS A 37 8.02 -22.93 4.09
N TYR A 38 8.29 -22.86 5.41
CA TYR A 38 8.98 -21.71 6.00
C TYR A 38 10.32 -21.42 5.31
N LYS A 39 11.16 -22.44 5.10
CA LYS A 39 12.45 -22.28 4.39
C LYS A 39 12.27 -21.78 2.96
N GLN A 40 11.27 -22.29 2.24
CA GLN A 40 10.97 -21.85 0.87
C GLN A 40 10.56 -20.37 0.83
N TYR A 41 9.61 -19.95 1.68
CA TYR A 41 9.18 -18.56 1.78
C TYR A 41 10.32 -17.64 2.24
N ARG A 42 11.11 -18.09 3.20
CA ARG A 42 12.30 -17.36 3.66
C ARG A 42 13.27 -17.10 2.52
N HIS A 43 13.66 -18.13 1.80
CA HIS A 43 14.55 -18.01 0.65
C HIS A 43 13.99 -17.07 -0.41
N ALA A 44 12.72 -17.23 -0.77
CA ALA A 44 12.05 -16.39 -1.77
C ALA A 44 12.01 -14.92 -1.36
N LEU A 45 11.56 -14.62 -0.13
CA LEU A 45 11.44 -13.23 0.37
C LEU A 45 12.80 -12.53 0.45
N LEU A 46 13.81 -13.20 1.01
CA LEU A 46 15.16 -12.64 1.11
C LEU A 46 15.79 -12.42 -0.27
N THR A 47 15.60 -13.37 -1.21
CA THR A 47 16.06 -13.23 -2.59
C THR A 47 15.39 -12.04 -3.29
N ILE A 48 14.07 -11.92 -3.19
CA ILE A 48 13.32 -10.84 -3.85
C ILE A 48 13.72 -9.47 -3.29
N VAL A 49 13.74 -9.31 -1.96
CA VAL A 49 14.11 -8.03 -1.36
C VAL A 49 15.55 -7.64 -1.67
N SER A 50 16.49 -8.59 -1.70
CA SER A 50 17.90 -8.34 -2.02
C SER A 50 18.09 -7.96 -3.50
N LYS A 51 17.44 -8.66 -4.43
CA LYS A 51 17.46 -8.30 -5.87
C LYS A 51 16.87 -6.91 -6.10
N THR A 52 15.79 -6.59 -5.40
CA THR A 52 15.16 -5.27 -5.52
C THR A 52 16.04 -4.17 -4.92
N ASP A 53 16.73 -4.42 -3.81
CA ASP A 53 17.70 -3.46 -3.23
C ASP A 53 18.88 -3.22 -4.18
N ALA A 54 19.40 -4.28 -4.80
CA ALA A 54 20.45 -4.17 -5.80
C ALA A 54 19.99 -3.32 -7.00
N TYR A 55 18.78 -3.58 -7.52
CA TYR A 55 18.18 -2.77 -8.58
C TYR A 55 18.03 -1.30 -8.16
N MET A 56 17.50 -1.04 -6.96
CA MET A 56 17.28 0.31 -6.42
C MET A 56 18.57 1.12 -6.31
N ARG A 57 19.72 0.46 -6.09
CA ARG A 57 21.04 1.11 -5.96
C ARG A 57 21.83 1.18 -7.27
N THR A 58 21.37 0.55 -8.33
CA THR A 58 22.03 0.56 -9.64
C THR A 58 21.77 1.89 -10.33
N PRO A 59 22.80 2.68 -10.71
CA PRO A 59 22.60 3.91 -11.47
C PRO A 59 21.97 3.61 -12.84
N ILE A 60 21.04 4.47 -13.25
CA ILE A 60 20.42 4.40 -14.59
C ILE A 60 21.43 4.86 -15.62
N SER A 61 21.67 4.08 -16.69
CA SER A 61 22.50 4.49 -17.80
C SER A 61 21.82 5.64 -18.58
N SER A 62 22.62 6.58 -19.09
CA SER A 62 22.11 7.72 -19.86
C SER A 62 21.42 7.32 -21.17
N GLU A 63 21.58 6.07 -21.60
CA GLU A 63 20.97 5.52 -22.82
C GLU A 63 19.53 5.02 -22.61
N ASP A 64 19.12 4.70 -21.35
CA ASP A 64 17.79 4.18 -21.01
C ASP A 64 16.73 5.29 -20.81
N ASN A 65 17.09 6.56 -20.95
CA ASN A 65 16.22 7.71 -20.67
C ASN A 65 15.22 8.00 -21.82
N GLY A 66 14.38 7.03 -22.21
CA GLY A 66 13.36 7.18 -23.25
C GLY A 66 12.13 8.01 -22.87
N SER A 67 11.97 8.44 -21.61
CA SER A 67 10.82 9.22 -21.13
C SER A 67 11.22 10.66 -20.81
N SER A 68 10.47 11.64 -21.28
CA SER A 68 10.73 13.06 -21.11
C SER A 68 10.82 13.57 -19.65
N TYR A 69 10.37 12.77 -18.69
CA TYR A 69 10.44 13.04 -17.24
C TYR A 69 11.65 12.38 -16.55
N ALA A 70 12.35 11.45 -17.20
CA ALA A 70 13.45 10.66 -16.64
C ALA A 70 14.83 11.32 -16.71
N SER A 71 14.99 12.45 -17.41
CA SER A 71 16.29 12.96 -17.85
C SER A 71 17.25 13.49 -16.76
N ALA A 72 16.91 13.40 -15.49
CA ALA A 72 17.78 13.90 -14.40
C ALA A 72 17.98 12.92 -13.23
N ARG A 73 17.37 11.72 -13.24
CA ARG A 73 17.47 10.79 -12.12
C ARG A 73 18.70 9.89 -12.24
N LYS A 74 19.42 9.79 -11.14
CA LYS A 74 20.60 8.92 -11.04
C LYS A 74 20.24 7.47 -10.74
N TYR A 75 19.14 7.24 -10.04
CA TYR A 75 18.68 5.92 -9.57
C TYR A 75 17.22 5.66 -9.95
N PRO A 76 16.75 4.40 -9.97
CA PRO A 76 15.36 4.06 -10.22
C PRO A 76 14.39 4.80 -9.29
N SER A 77 13.24 5.18 -9.81
CA SER A 77 12.17 5.83 -9.05
C SER A 77 11.52 4.86 -8.05
N ALA A 78 10.80 5.41 -7.07
CA ALA A 78 9.99 4.59 -6.16
C ALA A 78 8.97 3.71 -6.93
N LEU A 79 8.43 4.21 -8.07
CA LEU A 79 7.54 3.46 -8.96
C LEU A 79 8.27 2.26 -9.57
N ASP A 80 9.47 2.47 -10.14
CA ASP A 80 10.25 1.40 -10.75
C ASP A 80 10.63 0.32 -9.74
N VAL A 81 11.08 0.73 -8.56
CA VAL A 81 11.51 -0.17 -7.49
C VAL A 81 10.32 -1.01 -6.97
N ALA A 82 9.18 -0.37 -6.67
CA ALA A 82 8.02 -1.06 -6.13
C ALA A 82 7.43 -2.05 -7.16
N THR A 83 7.31 -1.64 -8.42
CA THR A 83 6.79 -2.50 -9.49
C THR A 83 7.75 -3.63 -9.84
N TYR A 84 9.06 -3.40 -9.82
CA TYR A 84 10.06 -4.46 -9.99
C TYR A 84 9.94 -5.53 -8.89
N ALA A 85 9.81 -5.12 -7.62
CA ALA A 85 9.63 -6.06 -6.51
C ALA A 85 8.36 -6.91 -6.68
N VAL A 86 7.24 -6.29 -7.09
CA VAL A 86 5.98 -7.01 -7.29
C VAL A 86 6.06 -7.93 -8.50
N THR A 87 6.77 -7.55 -9.58
CA THR A 87 7.03 -8.45 -10.73
C THR A 87 7.76 -9.73 -10.29
N LEU A 88 8.74 -9.62 -9.39
CA LEU A 88 9.42 -10.80 -8.83
C LEU A 88 8.49 -11.67 -7.97
N LEU A 89 7.55 -11.06 -7.23
CA LEU A 89 6.52 -11.77 -6.47
C LEU A 89 5.52 -12.47 -7.41
N GLU A 90 5.05 -11.80 -8.47
CA GLU A 90 4.14 -12.36 -9.49
C GLU A 90 4.74 -13.54 -10.24
N ASN A 91 6.06 -13.54 -10.47
CA ASN A 91 6.77 -14.62 -11.16
C ASN A 91 7.09 -15.82 -10.23
N ASN A 92 6.83 -15.72 -8.93
CA ASN A 92 7.15 -16.77 -7.97
C ASN A 92 5.88 -17.54 -7.54
N PRO A 93 5.80 -18.87 -7.80
CA PRO A 93 4.60 -19.67 -7.55
C PRO A 93 4.21 -19.82 -6.08
N LEU A 94 5.05 -19.40 -5.14
CA LEU A 94 4.72 -19.45 -3.71
C LEU A 94 3.69 -18.40 -3.31
N PHE A 95 3.64 -17.25 -4.01
CA PHE A 95 2.81 -16.12 -3.63
C PHE A 95 1.48 -16.11 -4.39
N ASN A 96 0.45 -15.56 -3.78
CA ASN A 96 -0.88 -15.46 -4.39
C ASN A 96 -0.98 -14.23 -5.30
N SER A 97 -0.19 -14.23 -6.36
CA SER A 97 -0.27 -13.27 -7.47
C SER A 97 0.43 -13.83 -8.71
N GLY A 98 0.02 -13.38 -9.91
CA GLY A 98 0.63 -13.87 -11.15
C GLY A 98 0.67 -15.40 -11.22
N HIS A 99 1.85 -16.00 -11.40
CA HIS A 99 2.05 -17.46 -11.58
C HIS A 99 1.61 -18.32 -10.37
N GLY A 100 1.45 -17.75 -9.17
CA GLY A 100 0.98 -18.46 -7.97
C GLY A 100 -0.43 -18.09 -7.54
N ALA A 101 -1.21 -17.44 -8.41
CA ALA A 101 -2.55 -16.99 -8.11
C ALA A 101 -3.52 -18.15 -7.81
N VAL A 102 -4.42 -17.93 -6.86
CA VAL A 102 -5.48 -18.86 -6.52
C VAL A 102 -6.57 -18.93 -7.59
N PHE A 103 -7.41 -19.95 -7.52
CA PHE A 103 -8.54 -20.15 -8.44
C PHE A 103 -9.84 -19.59 -7.87
N THR A 104 -10.71 -19.10 -8.76
CA THR A 104 -12.15 -18.89 -8.50
C THR A 104 -12.86 -20.23 -8.32
N ARG A 105 -14.13 -20.20 -7.90
CA ARG A 105 -14.97 -21.42 -7.81
C ARG A 105 -15.11 -22.15 -9.15
N ASP A 106 -14.99 -21.44 -10.26
CA ASP A 106 -15.09 -21.99 -11.62
C ASP A 106 -13.74 -22.51 -12.16
N GLY A 107 -12.70 -22.56 -11.32
CA GLY A 107 -11.37 -23.03 -11.70
C GLY A 107 -10.61 -22.08 -12.63
N ILE A 108 -10.87 -20.78 -12.52
CA ILE A 108 -10.26 -19.72 -13.35
C ILE A 108 -9.36 -18.85 -12.44
N ASN A 109 -8.20 -18.42 -12.96
CA ASN A 109 -7.39 -17.39 -12.31
C ASN A 109 -7.89 -16.01 -12.78
N GLU A 110 -8.31 -15.15 -11.85
CA GLU A 110 -8.62 -13.74 -12.09
C GLU A 110 -7.73 -12.87 -11.23
N LEU A 111 -6.91 -12.05 -11.89
CA LEU A 111 -5.86 -11.27 -11.28
C LEU A 111 -6.29 -9.82 -11.10
N GLU A 112 -5.75 -9.21 -10.04
CA GLU A 112 -5.93 -7.80 -9.70
C GLU A 112 -4.56 -7.18 -9.40
N SER A 113 -4.38 -5.91 -9.75
CA SER A 113 -3.18 -5.16 -9.38
C SER A 113 -3.45 -3.68 -9.24
N SER A 114 -2.55 -3.00 -8.57
CA SER A 114 -2.64 -1.55 -8.39
C SER A 114 -1.29 -0.92 -8.06
N VAL A 115 -1.19 0.38 -8.37
CA VAL A 115 -0.04 1.19 -8.03
C VAL A 115 -0.47 2.61 -7.70
N MET A 116 0.21 3.25 -6.74
CA MET A 116 0.00 4.66 -6.42
C MET A 116 1.31 5.31 -5.97
N VAL A 117 1.54 6.54 -6.44
CA VAL A 117 2.68 7.38 -6.07
C VAL A 117 2.25 8.61 -5.30
N SER A 118 3.10 9.14 -4.43
CA SER A 118 2.76 10.34 -3.64
C SER A 118 2.73 11.62 -4.47
N ARG A 119 3.54 11.69 -5.55
CA ARG A 119 3.58 12.81 -6.51
C ARG A 119 4.24 12.40 -7.82
N GLY A 120 4.20 13.30 -8.82
CA GLY A 120 4.96 13.19 -10.07
C GLY A 120 4.16 12.69 -11.26
N TYR A 121 2.94 12.18 -11.05
CA TYR A 121 2.05 11.70 -12.10
C TYR A 121 0.65 12.28 -11.91
N ALA A 122 0.01 12.70 -13.01
CA ALA A 122 -1.31 13.33 -12.99
C ALA A 122 -2.39 12.40 -12.40
N LYS A 123 -2.37 11.13 -12.77
CA LYS A 123 -3.31 10.10 -12.31
C LYS A 123 -3.09 9.67 -10.86
N ARG A 124 -1.86 9.73 -10.38
CA ARG A 124 -1.40 9.29 -9.08
C ARG A 124 -1.60 7.82 -8.76
N GLY A 125 -2.73 7.20 -9.07
CA GLY A 125 -3.02 5.81 -8.78
C GLY A 125 -3.85 5.13 -9.85
N VAL A 126 -3.65 3.81 -10.00
CA VAL A 126 -4.32 2.93 -10.95
C VAL A 126 -4.66 1.62 -10.29
N GLY A 127 -5.84 1.07 -10.61
CA GLY A 127 -6.26 -0.28 -10.24
C GLY A 127 -6.73 -1.08 -11.46
N LEU A 128 -6.48 -2.38 -11.42
CA LEU A 128 -6.83 -3.35 -12.47
C LEU A 128 -7.48 -4.58 -11.84
N THR A 129 -8.50 -5.10 -12.51
CA THR A 129 -9.22 -6.27 -12.01
C THR A 129 -9.69 -7.18 -13.16
N GLY A 130 -9.95 -8.45 -12.87
CA GLY A 130 -10.48 -9.41 -13.82
C GLY A 130 -9.51 -9.83 -14.94
N LEU A 131 -8.20 -9.68 -14.72
CA LEU A 131 -7.18 -10.03 -15.70
C LEU A 131 -6.96 -11.55 -15.72
N ARG A 132 -6.84 -12.13 -16.91
CA ARG A 132 -6.68 -13.59 -17.13
C ARG A 132 -5.50 -13.97 -18.00
N ARG A 133 -4.86 -12.99 -18.68
CA ARG A 133 -3.80 -13.23 -19.66
C ARG A 133 -2.59 -12.33 -19.48
N VAL A 134 -2.66 -11.25 -18.74
CA VAL A 134 -1.51 -10.36 -18.51
C VAL A 134 -0.53 -11.06 -17.59
N LYS A 135 0.67 -11.39 -18.09
CA LYS A 135 1.69 -12.14 -17.35
C LYS A 135 2.04 -11.48 -16.03
N ASN A 136 2.29 -10.18 -16.06
CA ASN A 136 2.61 -9.36 -14.91
C ASN A 136 1.61 -8.19 -14.78
N PRO A 137 0.50 -8.38 -14.07
CA PRO A 137 -0.52 -7.34 -13.85
C PRO A 137 0.04 -6.01 -13.36
N ILE A 138 1.07 -6.04 -12.53
CA ILE A 138 1.67 -4.82 -11.97
C ILE A 138 2.34 -3.95 -13.06
N LEU A 139 2.88 -4.53 -14.10
CA LEU A 139 3.47 -3.78 -15.22
C LEU A 139 2.40 -3.05 -16.02
N LEU A 140 1.19 -3.62 -16.13
CA LEU A 140 0.06 -2.92 -16.76
C LEU A 140 -0.39 -1.73 -15.87
N ALA A 141 -0.46 -1.90 -14.55
CA ALA A 141 -0.79 -0.80 -13.65
C ALA A 141 0.25 0.34 -13.77
N LYS A 142 1.55 -0.01 -13.85
CA LYS A 142 2.63 0.95 -14.10
C LYS A 142 2.44 1.68 -15.43
N ALA A 143 2.26 0.96 -16.53
CA ALA A 143 2.10 1.54 -17.85
C ALA A 143 0.88 2.48 -17.93
N MET A 144 -0.26 2.08 -17.37
CA MET A 144 -1.44 2.96 -17.28
C MET A 144 -1.21 4.21 -16.44
N LEU A 145 -0.38 4.16 -15.40
CA LEU A 145 -0.02 5.35 -14.61
C LEU A 145 0.85 6.30 -15.43
N GLU A 146 1.86 5.77 -16.12
CA GLU A 146 2.82 6.54 -16.94
C GLU A 146 2.14 7.19 -18.16
N HIS A 147 1.37 6.44 -18.92
CA HIS A 147 0.57 6.98 -20.04
C HIS A 147 -0.58 7.89 -19.61
N GLY A 148 -0.96 7.85 -18.32
CA GLY A 148 -1.98 8.72 -17.77
C GLY A 148 -1.66 10.21 -17.85
N ASP A 149 -0.39 10.59 -17.90
CA ASP A 149 0.03 11.99 -18.07
C ASP A 149 -0.29 12.49 -19.48
N GLU A 150 -0.17 11.64 -20.50
CA GLU A 150 -0.56 11.95 -21.88
C GLU A 150 -2.09 12.01 -22.01
N ASP A 151 -2.78 11.01 -21.48
CA ASP A 151 -4.24 10.93 -21.48
C ASP A 151 -4.90 12.17 -20.87
N LEU A 152 -4.40 12.62 -19.71
CA LEU A 152 -4.94 13.77 -18.98
C LEU A 152 -4.41 15.11 -19.47
N GLY A 153 -3.27 15.10 -20.18
CA GLY A 153 -2.69 16.29 -20.81
C GLY A 153 -3.35 16.71 -22.12
N GLY A 154 -4.33 15.94 -22.61
CA GLY A 154 -5.05 16.20 -23.87
C GLY A 154 -4.16 16.08 -25.11
N LYS A 155 -2.99 15.50 -25.02
CA LYS A 155 -2.18 15.13 -26.18
C LYS A 155 -2.70 13.80 -26.71
N ALA A 156 -3.23 13.80 -27.92
CA ALA A 156 -3.53 12.56 -28.62
C ALA A 156 -2.27 11.68 -28.59
N VAL A 157 -2.42 10.42 -28.19
CA VAL A 157 -1.32 9.45 -28.16
C VAL A 157 -0.84 9.23 -29.59
N SER A 158 0.04 10.12 -30.02
CA SER A 158 0.68 10.05 -31.34
C SER A 158 1.81 9.04 -31.27
N GLY A 159 1.51 7.77 -31.42
CA GLY A 159 2.54 6.73 -31.49
C GLY A 159 2.10 5.30 -31.20
N LEU A 160 0.91 5.09 -30.62
CA LEU A 160 0.38 3.75 -30.36
C LEU A 160 -0.46 3.18 -31.52
N ALA A 161 -0.77 3.99 -32.52
CA ALA A 161 -1.36 3.51 -33.77
C ALA A 161 -0.27 2.83 -34.63
N GLN A 162 0.06 1.57 -34.35
CA GLN A 162 0.59 0.70 -35.39
C GLN A 162 -0.57 0.36 -36.31
N PRO A 163 -0.52 0.79 -37.59
CA PRO A 163 -1.65 0.65 -38.50
C PRO A 163 -2.04 -0.79 -38.81
N ASP A 164 -1.24 -1.77 -38.41
CA ASP A 164 -1.37 -3.17 -38.81
C ASP A 164 -1.91 -4.12 -37.74
N LEU A 165 -2.22 -3.62 -36.54
CA LEU A 165 -2.83 -4.38 -35.46
C LEU A 165 -4.14 -3.72 -35.03
N GLU A 166 -5.17 -3.83 -35.86
CA GLU A 166 -6.54 -3.67 -35.38
C GLU A 166 -6.89 -4.88 -34.50
N PRO A 167 -6.96 -4.73 -33.17
CA PRO A 167 -7.51 -5.78 -32.34
C PRO A 167 -8.98 -5.94 -32.76
N ALA A 168 -9.38 -7.12 -33.14
CA ALA A 168 -10.73 -7.40 -33.59
C ALA A 168 -11.76 -6.77 -32.63
N GLY A 169 -12.34 -5.63 -32.98
CA GLY A 169 -13.58 -5.12 -32.42
C GLY A 169 -13.53 -4.00 -31.39
N LEU A 170 -12.35 -3.56 -30.90
CA LEU A 170 -12.29 -2.49 -29.89
C LEU A 170 -11.35 -1.37 -30.37
N ASN A 171 -11.92 -0.27 -30.86
CA ASN A 171 -11.16 0.96 -31.11
C ASN A 171 -10.94 1.70 -29.78
N ILE A 172 -9.88 1.31 -29.04
CA ILE A 172 -9.49 1.92 -27.77
C ILE A 172 -8.26 2.79 -28.01
N PRO A 173 -8.39 4.13 -28.05
CA PRO A 173 -7.25 5.02 -28.30
C PRO A 173 -6.28 5.11 -27.12
N SER A 174 -6.77 4.90 -25.88
CA SER A 174 -6.01 4.96 -24.64
C SER A 174 -6.88 4.52 -23.44
N ALA A 175 -6.34 4.57 -22.22
CA ALA A 175 -7.12 4.41 -20.99
C ALA A 175 -8.02 5.65 -20.68
N GLN A 176 -8.00 6.69 -21.52
CA GLN A 176 -8.85 7.91 -21.42
C GLN A 176 -8.81 8.58 -20.03
N GLY A 177 -7.70 8.48 -19.30
CA GLY A 177 -7.61 8.99 -17.94
C GLY A 177 -8.33 8.14 -16.88
N HIS A 178 -8.97 7.02 -17.21
CA HIS A 178 -9.64 6.15 -16.25
C HIS A 178 -8.65 5.53 -15.25
N THR A 179 -9.03 5.50 -13.97
CA THR A 179 -8.19 5.00 -12.88
C THR A 179 -8.35 3.50 -12.65
N LEU A 180 -9.56 2.96 -12.86
CA LEU A 180 -9.88 1.55 -12.62
C LEU A 180 -10.47 0.93 -13.88
N ILE A 181 -9.81 -0.13 -14.39
CA ILE A 181 -10.22 -0.84 -15.60
C ILE A 181 -10.35 -2.33 -15.30
N HIS A 182 -11.35 -2.98 -15.93
CA HIS A 182 -11.67 -4.39 -15.75
C HIS A 182 -11.46 -5.23 -17.02
N GLY A 183 -10.96 -6.46 -16.84
CA GLY A 183 -11.09 -7.56 -17.77
C GLY A 183 -10.46 -7.32 -19.16
N GLU A 184 -11.19 -7.70 -20.19
CA GLU A 184 -10.70 -7.76 -21.58
C GLU A 184 -10.21 -6.40 -22.11
N THR A 185 -10.87 -5.31 -21.72
CA THR A 185 -10.42 -3.95 -22.09
C THR A 185 -9.03 -3.64 -21.49
N ALA A 186 -8.77 -4.05 -20.24
CA ALA A 186 -7.46 -3.89 -19.63
C ALA A 186 -6.39 -4.75 -20.33
N GLU A 187 -6.74 -5.96 -20.78
CA GLU A 187 -5.84 -6.83 -21.54
C GLU A 187 -5.53 -6.27 -22.94
N THR A 188 -6.50 -5.62 -23.58
CA THR A 188 -6.28 -4.89 -24.83
C THR A 188 -5.29 -3.74 -24.64
N LEU A 189 -5.44 -2.96 -23.54
CA LEU A 189 -4.46 -1.92 -23.20
C LEU A 189 -3.06 -2.52 -22.93
N ALA A 190 -2.97 -3.69 -22.27
CA ALA A 190 -1.69 -4.37 -22.08
C ALA A 190 -1.00 -4.69 -23.41
N GLN A 191 -1.75 -5.18 -24.38
CA GLN A 191 -1.22 -5.44 -25.72
C GLN A 191 -0.76 -4.15 -26.43
N MET A 192 -1.53 -3.07 -26.32
CA MET A 192 -1.17 -1.77 -26.88
C MET A 192 0.10 -1.19 -26.25
N TYR A 193 0.32 -1.42 -24.98
CA TYR A 193 1.53 -1.00 -24.26
C TYR A 193 2.71 -1.97 -24.46
N GLY A 194 2.56 -3.00 -25.32
CA GLY A 194 3.64 -3.96 -25.62
C GLY A 194 3.94 -4.93 -24.48
N LEU A 195 3.00 -5.14 -23.55
CA LEU A 195 3.17 -6.06 -22.43
C LEU A 195 2.88 -7.51 -22.84
N GLU A 196 3.54 -8.46 -22.16
CA GLU A 196 3.42 -9.88 -22.47
C GLU A 196 2.05 -10.42 -22.02
N LEU A 197 1.29 -10.96 -22.98
CA LEU A 197 0.09 -11.77 -22.75
C LEU A 197 0.44 -13.25 -22.83
N VAL A 198 -0.07 -14.05 -21.91
CA VAL A 198 0.18 -15.48 -21.81
C VAL A 198 -1.11 -16.28 -21.94
N ASP A 199 -0.98 -17.57 -22.26
CA ASP A 199 -2.09 -18.51 -22.12
C ASP A 199 -2.50 -18.59 -20.62
N PRO A 200 -3.79 -18.63 -20.29
CA PRO A 200 -4.24 -18.77 -18.89
C PRO A 200 -3.62 -19.95 -18.13
N LYS A 201 -3.18 -21.00 -18.83
CA LYS A 201 -2.46 -22.14 -18.24
C LYS A 201 -1.13 -21.72 -17.57
N TYR A 202 -0.54 -20.58 -17.94
CA TYR A 202 0.65 -20.06 -17.30
C TYR A 202 0.46 -19.85 -15.79
N PHE A 203 -0.73 -19.48 -15.35
CA PHE A 203 -1.04 -19.21 -13.93
C PHE A 203 -1.32 -20.49 -13.13
N PHE A 204 -1.51 -21.63 -13.81
CA PHE A 204 -1.79 -22.90 -13.15
C PHE A 204 -0.59 -23.38 -12.35
N THR A 205 -0.82 -23.74 -11.07
CA THR A 205 0.12 -24.52 -10.27
C THR A 205 -0.64 -25.67 -9.60
N GLN A 206 -0.02 -26.85 -9.56
CA GLN A 206 -0.67 -28.03 -8.97
C GLN A 206 -1.04 -27.79 -7.51
N ASN A 207 -0.18 -27.13 -6.74
CA ASN A 207 -0.45 -26.84 -5.33
C ASN A 207 -1.71 -26.00 -5.13
N ARG A 208 -1.91 -24.93 -5.95
CA ARG A 208 -3.11 -24.09 -5.88
C ARG A 208 -4.37 -24.81 -6.35
N TRP A 209 -4.22 -25.69 -7.33
CA TRP A 209 -5.32 -26.53 -7.78
C TRP A 209 -5.76 -27.52 -6.70
N ASP A 210 -4.82 -28.18 -6.02
CA ASP A 210 -5.12 -29.10 -4.93
C ASP A 210 -5.78 -28.40 -3.74
N GLU A 211 -5.32 -27.18 -3.41
CA GLU A 211 -5.95 -26.33 -2.39
C GLU A 211 -7.39 -25.96 -2.78
N HIS A 212 -7.61 -25.56 -4.04
CA HIS A 212 -8.94 -25.25 -4.60
C HIS A 212 -9.91 -26.41 -4.47
N VAL A 213 -9.56 -27.58 -4.98
CA VAL A 213 -10.43 -28.78 -4.97
C VAL A 213 -10.73 -29.22 -3.55
N ARG A 214 -9.70 -29.37 -2.71
CA ARG A 214 -9.84 -29.81 -1.33
C ARG A 214 -10.76 -28.88 -0.52
N ALA A 215 -10.62 -27.56 -0.68
CA ALA A 215 -11.47 -26.60 0.04
C ALA A 215 -12.94 -26.66 -0.40
N LEU A 216 -13.22 -26.89 -1.70
CA LEU A 216 -14.58 -27.10 -2.22
C LEU A 216 -15.18 -28.41 -1.72
N GLU A 217 -14.40 -29.49 -1.62
CA GLU A 217 -14.85 -30.77 -1.09
C GLU A 217 -15.23 -30.67 0.39
N LYS A 218 -14.42 -30.00 1.21
CA LYS A 218 -14.73 -29.71 2.62
C LYS A 218 -16.03 -28.90 2.77
N GLU A 219 -16.23 -27.87 1.96
CA GLU A 219 -17.45 -27.08 1.99
C GLU A 219 -18.68 -27.92 1.64
N LYS A 220 -18.58 -28.77 0.61
CA LYS A 220 -19.67 -29.72 0.25
C LYS A 220 -19.99 -30.74 1.36
N ALA A 221 -18.98 -31.14 2.14
CA ALA A 221 -19.15 -31.99 3.29
C ALA A 221 -19.72 -31.27 4.53
N GLY A 222 -19.87 -29.95 4.48
CA GLY A 222 -20.31 -29.15 5.62
C GLY A 222 -19.22 -28.91 6.67
N GLU A 223 -17.94 -29.10 6.29
CA GLU A 223 -16.77 -29.01 7.19
C GLU A 223 -16.10 -27.64 7.20
N GLY A 224 -16.74 -26.60 6.68
CA GLY A 224 -16.22 -25.23 6.68
C GLY A 224 -16.57 -24.44 5.43
N LEU A 225 -15.80 -23.39 5.18
CA LEU A 225 -15.93 -22.50 4.02
C LEU A 225 -14.84 -22.82 3.00
N ALA A 226 -15.18 -22.82 1.72
CA ALA A 226 -14.20 -23.01 0.64
C ALA A 226 -13.20 -21.85 0.54
N THR A 227 -13.51 -20.70 1.12
CA THR A 227 -12.67 -19.49 1.05
C THR A 227 -11.77 -19.29 2.27
N TRP A 228 -12.04 -19.97 3.38
CA TRP A 228 -11.30 -19.83 4.63
C TRP A 228 -11.38 -21.07 5.51
N SER A 229 -10.31 -21.39 6.23
CA SER A 229 -10.24 -22.48 7.19
C SER A 229 -9.62 -22.04 8.52
N ALA A 230 -10.17 -22.57 9.63
CA ALA A 230 -9.56 -22.43 10.94
C ALA A 230 -8.34 -23.36 11.09
N ASP A 231 -8.33 -24.49 10.42
CA ASP A 231 -7.37 -25.58 10.62
C ASP A 231 -6.16 -25.51 9.69
N GLU A 232 -6.31 -24.91 8.51
CA GLU A 232 -5.24 -24.79 7.52
C GLU A 232 -5.10 -23.37 6.99
N TYR A 233 -3.91 -23.03 6.47
CA TYR A 233 -3.69 -21.78 5.75
C TYR A 233 -4.16 -21.95 4.30
N LEU A 234 -5.24 -21.26 3.95
CA LEU A 234 -5.63 -21.05 2.57
C LEU A 234 -5.15 -19.64 2.15
N PRO A 235 -4.44 -19.50 1.03
CA PRO A 235 -3.98 -18.20 0.56
C PRO A 235 -5.13 -17.24 0.30
N GLN A 236 -5.11 -16.13 1.01
CA GLN A 236 -6.02 -14.99 0.84
C GLN A 236 -5.24 -13.70 0.64
N GLY A 237 -3.95 -13.74 0.98
CA GLY A 237 -3.11 -12.58 1.08
C GLY A 237 -2.63 -12.08 -0.29
N THR A 238 -2.76 -10.79 -0.49
CA THR A 238 -2.19 -10.00 -1.57
C THR A 238 -0.68 -9.92 -1.43
N CYS A 239 0.05 -9.81 -2.55
CA CYS A 239 1.47 -9.45 -2.57
C CYS A 239 1.64 -7.97 -2.81
N GLY A 240 2.70 -7.37 -2.27
CA GLY A 240 2.93 -5.95 -2.49
C GLY A 240 4.31 -5.48 -2.07
N ALA A 241 4.59 -4.25 -2.48
CA ALA A 241 5.82 -3.54 -2.15
C ALA A 241 5.54 -2.06 -1.89
N VAL A 242 6.33 -1.49 -0.99
CA VAL A 242 6.38 -0.05 -0.79
C VAL A 242 7.83 0.40 -0.88
N ALA A 243 8.07 1.43 -1.68
CA ALA A 243 9.40 2.00 -1.90
C ALA A 243 9.41 3.51 -1.64
N LEU A 244 10.56 4.01 -1.19
CA LEU A 244 10.93 5.42 -1.09
C LEU A 244 12.18 5.64 -1.93
N ASP A 245 12.16 6.60 -2.84
CA ASP A 245 13.34 6.98 -3.64
C ASP A 245 14.16 8.12 -3.02
N THR A 246 15.27 8.46 -3.67
CA THR A 246 16.17 9.53 -3.24
C THR A 246 15.59 10.94 -3.40
N ASP A 247 14.48 11.08 -4.14
CA ASP A 247 13.76 12.35 -4.31
C ASP A 247 12.69 12.56 -3.23
N GLY A 248 12.47 11.53 -2.38
CA GLY A 248 11.47 11.53 -1.31
C GLY A 248 10.07 11.17 -1.77
N ILE A 249 9.95 10.60 -2.98
CA ILE A 249 8.69 10.07 -3.48
C ILE A 249 8.48 8.68 -2.88
N VAL A 250 7.26 8.39 -2.44
CA VAL A 250 6.87 7.05 -2.00
C VAL A 250 5.87 6.43 -2.98
N CYS A 251 5.99 5.12 -3.19
CA CYS A 251 5.12 4.33 -4.05
C CYS A 251 4.64 3.09 -3.31
N ALA A 252 3.35 2.77 -3.48
CA ALA A 252 2.75 1.49 -3.10
C ALA A 252 2.32 0.73 -4.36
N ALA A 253 2.63 -0.57 -4.41
CA ALA A 253 2.28 -1.48 -5.48
C ALA A 253 1.73 -2.78 -4.90
N THR A 254 0.58 -3.26 -5.41
CA THR A 254 -0.10 -4.47 -4.92
C THR A 254 -0.56 -5.35 -6.08
N SER A 255 -0.56 -6.68 -5.89
CA SER A 255 -1.02 -7.66 -6.87
C SER A 255 -1.56 -8.92 -6.20
N THR A 256 -2.63 -9.52 -6.73
CA THR A 256 -3.26 -10.70 -6.14
C THR A 256 -4.07 -11.52 -7.15
N GLY A 257 -4.29 -12.80 -6.81
CA GLY A 257 -5.35 -13.64 -7.36
C GLY A 257 -6.68 -13.54 -6.57
N GLY A 258 -6.72 -12.78 -5.49
CA GLY A 258 -7.88 -12.69 -4.59
C GLY A 258 -7.93 -13.83 -3.56
N MET A 259 -9.13 -14.20 -3.12
CA MET A 259 -9.35 -15.31 -2.17
C MET A 259 -9.47 -16.65 -2.91
N THR A 260 -8.93 -17.71 -2.32
CA THR A 260 -9.19 -19.08 -2.80
C THR A 260 -10.69 -19.32 -2.93
N ASN A 261 -11.13 -19.85 -4.05
CA ASN A 261 -12.55 -20.12 -4.34
C ASN A 261 -13.47 -18.89 -4.28
N LYS A 262 -12.95 -17.69 -4.52
CA LYS A 262 -13.81 -16.52 -4.72
C LYS A 262 -14.80 -16.74 -5.88
N LEU A 263 -15.93 -16.07 -5.85
CA LEU A 263 -16.81 -16.04 -7.01
C LEU A 263 -16.09 -15.40 -8.20
N THR A 264 -16.28 -15.94 -9.39
CA THR A 264 -15.79 -15.31 -10.63
C THR A 264 -16.40 -13.90 -10.75
N GLY A 265 -15.55 -12.90 -10.99
CA GLY A 265 -15.95 -11.48 -11.02
C GLY A 265 -15.95 -10.79 -9.65
N ARG A 266 -15.67 -11.49 -8.54
CA ARG A 266 -15.50 -10.83 -7.23
C ARG A 266 -14.25 -9.95 -7.26
N ILE A 267 -14.41 -8.70 -6.88
CA ILE A 267 -13.35 -7.70 -6.76
C ILE A 267 -13.00 -7.53 -5.27
N GLY A 268 -11.70 -7.62 -4.95
CA GLY A 268 -11.18 -7.39 -3.60
C GLY A 268 -10.79 -5.92 -3.36
N ASP A 269 -10.01 -5.72 -2.31
CA ASP A 269 -9.47 -4.43 -1.91
C ASP A 269 -8.29 -3.99 -2.79
N THR A 270 -7.56 -4.95 -3.37
CA THR A 270 -6.31 -4.71 -4.10
C THR A 270 -6.41 -3.64 -5.18
N PRO A 271 -7.43 -3.61 -6.07
CA PRO A 271 -7.53 -2.59 -7.11
C PRO A 271 -8.18 -1.28 -6.62
N VAL A 272 -8.69 -1.25 -5.39
CA VAL A 272 -9.50 -0.14 -4.88
C VAL A 272 -8.63 0.85 -4.10
N VAL A 273 -8.53 2.07 -4.65
CA VAL A 273 -7.78 3.18 -4.04
C VAL A 273 -8.28 3.46 -2.63
N GLY A 274 -7.36 3.46 -1.68
CA GLY A 274 -7.68 3.71 -0.27
C GLY A 274 -8.10 2.48 0.54
N ALA A 275 -8.44 1.37 -0.12
CA ALA A 275 -8.69 0.10 0.55
C ALA A 275 -7.41 -0.76 0.66
N GLY A 276 -6.92 -1.29 -0.46
CA GLY A 276 -5.74 -2.16 -0.51
C GLY A 276 -4.41 -1.39 -0.58
N PHE A 277 -4.41 -0.18 -1.11
CA PHE A 277 -3.21 0.62 -1.31
C PHE A 277 -3.48 2.12 -1.17
N TRP A 278 -2.46 2.86 -0.76
CA TRP A 278 -2.52 4.32 -0.66
C TRP A 278 -1.12 4.93 -0.72
N ALA A 279 -0.97 6.08 -1.38
CA ALA A 279 0.22 6.91 -1.29
C ALA A 279 -0.16 8.40 -1.35
N GLU A 280 0.36 9.20 -0.43
CA GLU A 280 0.14 10.65 -0.41
C GLU A 280 1.32 11.41 0.18
N GLU A 281 1.37 12.70 -0.11
CA GLU A 281 2.31 13.66 0.42
C GLU A 281 1.56 14.93 0.82
N TRP A 282 1.96 15.56 1.93
CA TRP A 282 1.39 16.83 2.39
C TRP A 282 2.42 17.69 3.09
N ALA A 283 2.19 19.00 3.11
CA ALA A 283 2.96 19.90 3.92
C ALA A 283 2.52 19.77 5.40
N GLU A 284 3.50 19.66 6.30
CA GLU A 284 3.25 19.74 7.73
C GLU A 284 3.25 21.22 8.15
N ASP A 285 2.18 21.66 8.81
CA ASP A 285 2.14 22.99 9.41
C ASP A 285 3.06 23.02 10.63
N ASN A 286 4.13 23.79 10.56
CA ASN A 286 5.07 24.00 11.66
C ASN A 286 4.46 24.78 12.84
N ASN A 287 3.19 25.20 12.74
CA ASN A 287 2.48 25.94 13.79
C ASN A 287 1.49 25.03 14.52
N PRO A 288 1.81 24.51 15.72
CA PRO A 288 0.92 23.65 16.48
C PRO A 288 -0.36 24.37 16.99
N SER A 289 -0.40 25.69 16.89
CA SER A 289 -1.48 26.52 17.43
C SER A 289 -2.65 26.76 16.47
N GLY A 290 -2.57 26.35 15.18
CA GLY A 290 -3.49 26.81 14.15
C GLY A 290 -4.76 25.99 13.92
N MET A 291 -4.87 24.73 14.33
CA MET A 291 -5.99 23.88 13.93
C MET A 291 -7.05 23.57 15.00
N PHE A 292 -6.78 23.87 16.25
CA PHE A 292 -7.77 23.76 17.35
C PHE A 292 -7.95 25.05 18.15
N ALA A 293 -7.39 26.16 17.70
CA ALA A 293 -7.93 27.45 18.10
C ALA A 293 -9.29 27.60 17.40
N GLY A 294 -10.34 27.03 17.98
CA GLY A 294 -11.67 27.54 17.76
C GLY A 294 -11.60 29.06 17.89
N PRO A 295 -12.44 29.83 17.18
CA PRO A 295 -12.39 31.28 17.21
C PRO A 295 -12.22 31.73 18.65
N ALA A 296 -11.17 32.51 18.90
CA ALA A 296 -10.87 33.01 20.24
C ALA A 296 -12.19 33.55 20.81
N LEU A 297 -12.51 33.16 22.04
CA LEU A 297 -13.75 33.53 22.74
C LEU A 297 -14.12 35.01 22.65
N GLY A 298 -13.17 35.88 22.30
CA GLY A 298 -13.40 37.32 22.07
C GLY A 298 -14.33 37.63 20.90
N GLY A 299 -14.32 36.84 19.80
CA GLY A 299 -15.21 37.07 18.64
C GLY A 299 -16.67 36.71 18.94
N TRP A 300 -16.91 35.73 19.79
CA TRP A 300 -18.26 35.34 20.21
C TRP A 300 -18.88 36.25 21.26
N GLN A 301 -18.08 36.86 22.12
CA GLN A 301 -18.56 37.90 23.05
C GLN A 301 -19.01 39.17 22.29
N SER A 302 -18.26 39.55 21.25
CA SER A 302 -18.65 40.69 20.41
C SER A 302 -19.95 40.45 19.65
N PHE A 303 -20.17 39.23 19.13
CA PHE A 303 -21.43 38.88 18.45
C PHE A 303 -22.61 38.79 19.41
N ARG A 304 -22.40 38.43 20.66
CA ARG A 304 -23.41 38.32 21.70
C ARG A 304 -23.91 39.67 22.18
N THR A 305 -23.01 40.65 22.29
CA THR A 305 -23.39 42.02 22.66
C THR A 305 -24.21 42.72 21.58
N HIS A 306 -24.08 42.34 20.30
CA HIS A 306 -24.85 42.90 19.19
C HIS A 306 -26.24 42.30 19.04
N LEU A 307 -26.49 41.08 19.48
CA LEU A 307 -27.76 40.37 19.32
C LEU A 307 -28.68 40.38 20.57
N GLY A 308 -28.21 40.85 21.72
CA GLY A 308 -29.00 41.02 22.93
C GLY A 308 -29.71 39.75 23.47
N LEU A 309 -29.16 38.57 23.23
CA LEU A 309 -29.75 37.28 23.59
C LEU A 309 -29.37 36.85 25.02
N PRO A 310 -30.34 36.76 25.97
CA PRO A 310 -30.07 36.19 27.28
C PRO A 310 -30.24 34.64 27.27
N GLY A 311 -29.30 33.93 27.79
CA GLY A 311 -29.46 32.49 28.05
C GLY A 311 -28.12 31.69 28.07
N PRO A 312 -28.09 30.50 28.68
CA PRO A 312 -26.91 29.66 28.69
C PRO A 312 -26.58 29.14 27.30
N ILE A 313 -25.32 29.23 26.90
CA ILE A 313 -24.82 28.65 25.65
C ILE A 313 -24.58 27.14 25.87
N VAL A 314 -25.35 26.32 25.18
CA VAL A 314 -25.06 24.89 25.07
C VAL A 314 -23.90 24.71 24.10
N GLN A 315 -22.78 24.24 24.60
CA GLN A 315 -21.63 23.88 23.75
C GLN A 315 -21.93 22.53 23.09
N LEU A 316 -22.39 22.57 21.83
CA LEU A 316 -22.61 21.38 21.04
C LEU A 316 -21.28 20.70 20.75
N SER A 317 -21.20 19.40 20.99
CA SER A 317 -20.04 18.58 20.65
C SER A 317 -19.72 18.70 19.16
N SER A 318 -18.46 18.53 18.77
CA SER A 318 -18.05 18.59 17.36
C SER A 318 -18.84 17.62 16.46
N ASN A 319 -19.26 16.48 17.01
CA ASN A 319 -20.08 15.49 16.32
C ASN A 319 -21.49 15.99 15.98
N LEU A 320 -22.10 16.79 16.87
CA LEU A 320 -23.43 17.34 16.62
C LEU A 320 -23.39 18.51 15.63
N ARG A 321 -22.28 19.26 15.56
CA ARG A 321 -22.06 20.30 14.52
C ARG A 321 -21.97 19.71 13.11
N ASN A 322 -21.28 18.58 12.97
CA ASN A 322 -21.17 17.90 11.69
C ASN A 322 -22.51 17.33 11.24
N LEU A 323 -23.28 16.75 12.16
CA LEU A 323 -24.62 16.23 11.87
C LEU A 323 -25.59 17.33 11.42
N VAL A 324 -25.53 18.53 12.00
CA VAL A 324 -26.39 19.68 11.64
C VAL A 324 -25.94 20.30 10.30
N ALA A 325 -24.64 20.29 9.99
CA ALA A 325 -24.12 20.79 8.73
C ALA A 325 -24.58 19.93 7.53
N ASP A 326 -24.67 18.60 7.73
CA ASP A 326 -25.13 17.69 6.67
C ASP A 326 -26.65 17.75 6.41
N CYS A 327 -27.42 18.33 7.33
CA CYS A 327 -28.89 18.37 7.25
C CYS A 327 -29.47 19.69 6.71
N LEU A 328 -28.67 20.73 6.48
CA LEU A 328 -29.16 22.02 5.98
C LEU A 328 -28.76 22.25 4.51
N PRO A 329 -29.71 22.43 3.58
CA PRO A 329 -29.41 22.81 2.19
C PRO A 329 -28.99 24.27 2.14
N THR A 330 -27.79 24.59 2.57
CA THR A 330 -27.20 25.91 2.35
C THR A 330 -26.19 25.84 1.20
N PRO A 331 -26.22 26.77 0.24
CA PRO A 331 -25.21 26.85 -0.78
C PRO A 331 -23.89 27.31 -0.11
N PHE A 332 -23.06 26.36 0.36
CA PHE A 332 -21.71 26.70 0.75
C PHE A 332 -20.92 26.99 -0.52
N VAL A 333 -20.60 28.23 -0.74
CA VAL A 333 -19.56 28.64 -1.68
C VAL A 333 -18.25 28.14 -1.11
N TYR A 334 -17.69 27.14 -1.74
CA TYR A 334 -16.33 26.67 -1.45
C TYR A 334 -15.37 27.75 -1.95
N SER A 335 -15.04 28.71 -1.11
CA SER A 335 -13.93 29.62 -1.37
C SER A 335 -12.66 28.86 -1.05
N PRO A 336 -11.73 28.66 -2.00
CA PRO A 336 -10.39 28.25 -1.65
C PRO A 336 -9.86 29.25 -0.63
N ILE A 337 -9.36 28.75 0.51
CA ILE A 337 -8.68 29.61 1.47
C ILE A 337 -7.40 30.10 0.79
N GLU A 338 -7.46 31.27 0.16
CA GLU A 338 -6.25 32.02 -0.16
C GLU A 338 -5.58 32.35 1.17
N GLN A 339 -4.40 31.81 1.38
CA GLN A 339 -3.56 32.17 2.51
C GLN A 339 -3.11 33.63 2.36
N THR A 340 -3.93 34.55 2.83
CA THR A 340 -3.48 35.92 3.10
C THR A 340 -2.52 35.85 4.28
N ALA A 341 -1.26 36.06 4.00
CA ALA A 341 -0.21 36.20 5.00
C ALA A 341 -0.55 37.36 5.94
N SER A 342 -1.09 37.08 7.13
CA SER A 342 -1.20 38.10 8.17
C SER A 342 0.18 38.35 8.76
N VAL A 343 0.72 39.55 8.47
CA VAL A 343 1.91 40.11 9.10
C VAL A 343 1.60 40.40 10.58
N GLY A 344 1.87 39.43 11.45
CA GLY A 344 1.87 39.58 12.92
C GLY A 344 3.30 39.76 13.43
N ARG A 345 3.62 40.94 13.92
CA ARG A 345 4.88 41.25 14.60
C ARG A 345 5.06 40.45 15.88
N GLY A 346 6.21 39.80 16.05
CA GLY A 346 6.80 39.47 17.34
C GLY A 346 6.85 37.97 17.66
N GLY A 347 8.00 37.34 17.35
CA GLY A 347 8.42 36.04 17.79
C GLY A 347 9.34 35.42 16.73
N SER A 348 10.62 35.17 17.11
CA SER A 348 11.58 34.46 16.26
C SER A 348 11.08 33.06 15.94
N VAL A 349 10.24 32.97 14.92
CA VAL A 349 9.84 31.72 14.28
C VAL A 349 10.93 31.38 13.28
N ASN A 350 11.40 30.17 13.21
CA ASN A 350 12.28 29.63 12.18
C ASN A 350 11.65 29.90 10.80
N GLN A 351 11.76 31.13 10.30
CA GLN A 351 11.27 31.59 9.01
C GLN A 351 12.11 30.92 7.93
N GLY A 352 11.58 29.87 7.31
CA GLY A 352 12.19 29.29 6.12
C GLY A 352 12.18 27.77 5.99
N LEU A 353 11.82 27.03 7.04
CA LEU A 353 11.75 25.56 6.93
C LEU A 353 10.38 25.11 6.41
N ARG A 354 10.37 24.35 5.29
CA ARG A 354 9.18 23.65 4.78
C ARG A 354 9.32 22.18 5.09
N THR A 355 8.40 21.64 5.90
CA THR A 355 8.37 20.21 6.21
C THR A 355 7.30 19.53 5.36
N THR A 356 7.71 18.48 4.67
CA THR A 356 6.83 17.61 3.89
C THR A 356 6.80 16.23 4.54
N ARG A 357 5.63 15.68 4.68
CA ARG A 357 5.41 14.31 5.14
C ARG A 357 4.78 13.48 4.05
N SER A 358 5.31 12.28 3.81
CA SER A 358 4.83 11.35 2.80
C SER A 358 4.55 9.99 3.46
N ILE A 359 3.52 9.30 2.99
CA ILE A 359 3.20 7.93 3.41
C ILE A 359 2.80 7.11 2.20
N ALA A 360 3.27 5.87 2.14
CA ALA A 360 2.72 4.85 1.24
C ALA A 360 2.44 3.57 2.02
N LEU A 361 1.37 2.87 1.64
CA LEU A 361 0.82 1.71 2.34
C LEU A 361 0.34 0.67 1.33
N SER A 362 0.62 -0.61 1.62
CA SER A 362 0.10 -1.78 0.90
C SER A 362 -0.49 -2.76 1.90
N GLY A 363 -1.74 -3.16 1.67
CA GLY A 363 -2.53 -4.04 2.54
C GLY A 363 -2.60 -5.48 2.04
N THR A 364 -2.88 -6.41 2.94
CA THR A 364 -3.07 -7.83 2.65
C THR A 364 -3.92 -8.50 3.71
N GLY A 365 -4.81 -9.41 3.32
CA GLY A 365 -5.68 -10.13 4.23
C GLY A 365 -7.09 -10.34 3.66
N ASN A 366 -8.12 -10.23 4.49
CA ASN A 366 -9.51 -10.31 4.06
C ASN A 366 -9.94 -9.02 3.36
N GLY A 367 -10.00 -9.04 2.03
CA GLY A 367 -10.26 -7.86 1.20
C GLY A 367 -11.57 -7.14 1.51
N ASP A 368 -12.64 -7.87 1.84
CA ASP A 368 -13.94 -7.27 2.13
C ASP A 368 -13.91 -6.44 3.42
N SER A 369 -13.06 -6.83 4.38
CA SER A 369 -12.82 -6.03 5.59
C SER A 369 -12.00 -4.77 5.29
N PHE A 370 -10.99 -4.86 4.41
CA PHE A 370 -10.23 -3.70 3.93
C PHE A 370 -11.12 -2.70 3.18
N LEU A 371 -12.01 -3.18 2.31
CA LEU A 371 -13.02 -2.36 1.62
C LEU A 371 -13.92 -1.64 2.62
N ARG A 372 -14.45 -2.39 3.60
CA ARG A 372 -15.42 -1.89 4.60
C ARG A 372 -14.92 -0.68 5.37
N VAL A 373 -13.64 -0.68 5.74
CA VAL A 373 -13.03 0.40 6.55
C VAL A 373 -12.14 1.34 5.73
N ALA A 374 -12.07 1.19 4.39
CA ALA A 374 -11.14 1.93 3.52
C ALA A 374 -9.72 1.95 4.12
N ALA A 375 -9.18 0.76 4.42
CA ALA A 375 -8.17 0.53 5.44
C ALA A 375 -6.90 1.35 5.25
N THR A 376 -6.29 1.37 4.07
CA THR A 376 -5.04 2.10 3.82
C THR A 376 -5.25 3.62 3.84
N ARG A 377 -6.40 4.12 3.34
CA ARG A 377 -6.74 5.55 3.41
C ARG A 377 -7.02 5.98 4.85
N THR A 378 -7.65 5.13 5.65
CA THR A 378 -7.92 5.41 7.07
C THR A 378 -6.61 5.61 7.84
N VAL A 379 -5.59 4.76 7.61
CA VAL A 379 -4.24 4.98 8.18
C VAL A 379 -3.68 6.34 7.74
N GLY A 380 -3.71 6.67 6.44
CA GLY A 380 -3.27 7.96 5.93
C GLY A 380 -4.02 9.14 6.56
N SER A 381 -5.33 9.00 6.73
CA SER A 381 -6.19 10.03 7.35
C SER A 381 -5.87 10.25 8.83
N ILE A 382 -5.71 9.19 9.60
CA ILE A 382 -5.32 9.26 11.02
C ILE A 382 -3.93 9.90 11.16
N ALA A 383 -2.96 9.51 10.31
CA ALA A 383 -1.62 10.08 10.32
C ALA A 383 -1.64 11.56 9.98
N ARG A 384 -2.39 11.98 8.94
CA ARG A 384 -2.45 13.34 8.44
C ARG A 384 -3.30 14.26 9.32
N TRP A 385 -4.56 13.90 9.53
CA TRP A 385 -5.53 14.76 10.20
C TRP A 385 -5.54 14.57 11.72
N GLY A 386 -5.28 13.34 12.19
CA GLY A 386 -5.07 13.04 13.59
C GLY A 386 -3.68 13.42 14.11
N ARG A 387 -2.75 13.78 13.21
CA ARG A 387 -1.36 14.13 13.54
C ARG A 387 -0.61 13.06 14.34
N LEU A 388 -1.01 11.80 14.17
CA LEU A 388 -0.33 10.69 14.84
C LEU A 388 0.89 10.24 14.02
N PRO A 389 1.91 9.66 14.67
CA PRO A 389 2.94 8.89 13.98
C PRO A 389 2.28 7.81 13.11
N ALA A 390 2.74 7.64 11.87
CA ALA A 390 2.09 6.72 10.94
C ALA A 390 2.07 5.27 11.44
N MET A 391 3.08 4.86 12.22
CA MET A 391 3.09 3.53 12.86
C MET A 391 1.94 3.35 13.85
N ASN A 392 1.60 4.38 14.62
CA ASN A 392 0.45 4.33 15.54
C ASN A 392 -0.86 4.30 14.76
N ALA A 393 -0.97 5.10 13.68
CA ALA A 393 -2.13 5.09 12.80
C ALA A 393 -2.32 3.70 12.14
N LEU A 394 -1.25 3.07 11.67
CA LEU A 394 -1.29 1.73 11.10
C LEU A 394 -1.75 0.70 12.12
N ARG A 395 -1.23 0.76 13.36
CA ARG A 395 -1.63 -0.11 14.46
C ARG A 395 -3.11 0.04 14.82
N HIS A 396 -3.65 1.26 14.81
CA HIS A 396 -5.08 1.50 15.05
C HIS A 396 -5.98 0.81 14.03
N VAL A 397 -5.52 0.63 12.80
CA VAL A 397 -6.33 0.00 11.74
C VAL A 397 -6.02 -1.49 11.61
N ALA A 398 -4.75 -1.88 11.46
CA ALA A 398 -4.34 -3.24 11.12
C ALA A 398 -3.71 -4.02 12.27
N GLY A 399 -3.40 -3.39 13.42
CA GLY A 399 -2.92 -4.08 14.61
C GLY A 399 -4.03 -4.81 15.36
N ARG A 400 -3.65 -5.60 16.36
CA ARG A 400 -4.60 -6.32 17.22
C ARG A 400 -5.54 -5.34 17.94
N GLY A 401 -6.84 -5.64 17.93
CA GLY A 401 -7.89 -4.77 18.44
C GLY A 401 -8.13 -3.52 17.59
N GLY A 402 -7.58 -3.46 16.40
CA GLY A 402 -7.75 -2.37 15.44
C GLY A 402 -9.07 -2.41 14.69
N ASP A 403 -9.25 -1.47 13.75
CA ASP A 403 -10.51 -1.29 13.04
C ASP A 403 -10.86 -2.47 12.13
N LEU A 404 -9.86 -3.13 11.51
CA LEU A 404 -10.08 -4.36 10.73
C LEU A 404 -10.72 -5.44 11.59
N GLU A 405 -10.14 -5.72 12.76
CA GLU A 405 -10.67 -6.72 13.71
C GLU A 405 -12.08 -6.36 14.18
N LYS A 406 -12.28 -5.12 14.63
CA LYS A 406 -13.59 -4.62 15.08
C LYS A 406 -14.65 -4.70 13.99
N SER A 407 -14.29 -4.50 12.72
CA SER A 407 -15.22 -4.54 11.58
C SER A 407 -15.82 -5.92 11.34
N ALA A 408 -15.19 -6.99 11.83
CA ALA A 408 -15.69 -8.35 11.73
C ALA A 408 -16.82 -8.64 12.74
N GLY A 409 -16.87 -7.94 13.87
CA GLY A 409 -17.85 -8.17 14.91
C GLY A 409 -17.85 -9.63 15.37
N ASP A 410 -19.05 -10.23 15.47
CA ASP A 410 -19.24 -11.62 15.92
C ASP A 410 -18.64 -12.69 14.99
N ARG A 411 -18.19 -12.30 13.77
CA ARG A 411 -17.57 -13.20 12.80
C ARG A 411 -16.06 -13.31 12.99
N TRP A 412 -15.46 -12.47 13.84
CA TRP A 412 -14.05 -12.56 14.20
C TRP A 412 -13.65 -13.97 14.65
N GLY A 413 -12.59 -14.52 14.07
CA GLY A 413 -12.10 -15.87 14.35
C GLY A 413 -12.93 -17.02 13.76
N LYS A 414 -14.03 -16.73 13.04
CA LYS A 414 -14.96 -17.75 12.48
C LYS A 414 -14.97 -17.80 10.95
N THR A 415 -14.67 -16.72 10.27
CA THR A 415 -14.85 -16.60 8.81
C THR A 415 -13.63 -16.02 8.09
N GLY A 416 -12.57 -15.69 8.82
CA GLY A 416 -11.42 -14.96 8.28
C GLY A 416 -11.66 -13.45 8.09
N GLU A 417 -12.89 -12.96 8.31
CA GLU A 417 -13.15 -11.51 8.29
C GLU A 417 -12.35 -10.80 9.37
N GLY A 418 -11.89 -9.60 9.04
CA GLY A 418 -11.05 -8.77 9.91
C GLY A 418 -9.57 -9.14 9.91
N LEU A 419 -9.20 -10.36 9.45
CA LEU A 419 -7.78 -10.76 9.39
C LEU A 419 -7.03 -9.96 8.35
N GLY A 420 -5.87 -9.42 8.74
CA GLY A 420 -5.01 -8.72 7.80
C GLY A 420 -3.81 -8.05 8.43
N GLY A 421 -3.03 -7.41 7.56
CA GLY A 421 -1.87 -6.61 7.92
C GLY A 421 -1.53 -5.61 6.82
N MET A 422 -0.64 -4.71 7.14
CA MET A 422 -0.14 -3.68 6.22
C MET A 422 1.35 -3.50 6.36
N ILE A 423 1.97 -3.16 5.24
CA ILE A 423 3.31 -2.57 5.21
C ILE A 423 3.23 -1.13 4.73
N GLY A 424 4.25 -0.35 5.05
CA GLY A 424 4.35 1.03 4.56
C GLY A 424 5.71 1.66 4.78
N ILE A 425 5.84 2.86 4.26
CA ILE A 425 6.97 3.76 4.53
C ILE A 425 6.41 5.14 4.83
N GLU A 426 6.88 5.75 5.92
CA GLU A 426 6.70 7.16 6.24
C GLU A 426 8.02 7.89 5.99
N SER A 427 7.95 9.04 5.33
CA SER A 427 9.10 9.95 5.16
C SER A 427 8.72 11.37 5.57
N ILE A 428 9.58 12.01 6.35
CA ILE A 428 9.43 13.41 6.79
C ILE A 428 10.70 14.14 6.38
N VAL A 429 10.56 15.14 5.52
CA VAL A 429 11.66 15.91 4.97
C VAL A 429 11.47 17.40 5.27
N SER A 430 12.37 18.00 6.03
CA SER A 430 12.41 19.46 6.22
C SER A 430 13.46 20.07 5.29
N ARG A 431 13.04 21.09 4.54
CA ARG A 431 13.89 21.80 3.57
C ARG A 431 14.03 23.26 3.96
N ASP A 432 15.21 23.84 3.73
CA ASP A 432 15.45 25.28 3.88
C ASP A 432 14.84 26.09 2.72
N ALA A 433 14.99 27.40 2.77
CA ALA A 433 14.47 28.30 1.73
C ALA A 433 15.11 28.08 0.35
N SER A 434 16.28 27.45 0.28
CA SER A 434 16.94 27.06 -0.97
C SER A 434 16.44 25.75 -1.54
N GLY A 435 15.54 25.05 -0.81
CA GLY A 435 15.02 23.73 -1.17
C GLY A 435 15.91 22.56 -0.76
N ARG A 436 17.04 22.80 -0.09
CA ARG A 436 17.96 21.76 0.38
C ARG A 436 17.38 21.07 1.63
N ALA A 437 17.43 19.74 1.66
CA ALA A 437 17.04 18.98 2.83
C ALA A 437 18.00 19.23 4.01
N VAL A 438 17.46 19.68 5.14
CA VAL A 438 18.20 19.95 6.39
C VAL A 438 17.89 18.89 7.46
N SER A 439 16.76 18.22 7.36
CA SER A 439 16.41 17.09 8.21
C SER A 439 15.59 16.09 7.43
N VAL A 440 15.93 14.83 7.55
CA VAL A 440 15.20 13.70 6.95
C VAL A 440 14.98 12.65 8.02
N SER A 441 13.76 12.16 8.09
CA SER A 441 13.38 10.99 8.90
C SER A 441 12.56 10.06 8.03
N ALA A 442 12.94 8.79 7.94
CA ALA A 442 12.17 7.78 7.24
C ALA A 442 12.02 6.52 8.12
N ALA A 443 10.84 5.91 8.10
CA ALA A 443 10.53 4.73 8.89
C ALA A 443 9.80 3.69 8.03
N ILE A 444 10.17 2.44 8.20
CA ILE A 444 9.40 1.30 7.72
C ILE A 444 8.25 1.06 8.70
N LEU A 445 7.05 0.88 8.14
CA LEU A 445 5.82 0.63 8.89
C LEU A 445 5.36 -0.79 8.61
N GLN A 446 4.95 -1.51 9.64
CA GLN A 446 4.37 -2.85 9.50
C GLN A 446 3.60 -3.25 10.75
N ASP A 447 2.42 -3.80 10.58
CA ASP A 447 1.66 -4.45 11.64
C ASP A 447 0.60 -5.37 11.05
N HIS A 448 0.12 -6.34 11.84
CA HIS A 448 -0.94 -7.28 11.47
C HIS A 448 -1.64 -7.82 12.71
N ASN A 449 -2.90 -8.20 12.57
CA ASN A 449 -3.71 -8.76 13.65
C ASN A 449 -3.92 -10.28 13.56
N CYS A 450 -3.40 -10.91 12.51
CA CYS A 450 -3.59 -12.32 12.20
C CYS A 450 -2.41 -13.20 12.67
N GLY A 451 -2.44 -14.49 12.39
CA GLY A 451 -1.42 -15.46 12.78
C GLY A 451 -0.03 -15.16 12.22
N GLY A 452 0.03 -14.66 10.97
CA GLY A 452 1.29 -14.30 10.35
C GLY A 452 1.11 -13.43 9.11
N MET A 453 2.21 -12.79 8.72
CA MET A 453 2.34 -11.98 7.52
C MET A 453 3.74 -12.17 6.94
N PHE A 454 3.83 -12.67 5.71
CA PHE A 454 5.09 -12.76 4.97
C PHE A 454 5.58 -11.36 4.64
N ARG A 455 6.70 -10.91 5.20
CA ARG A 455 7.27 -9.59 4.96
C ARG A 455 8.79 -9.61 4.99
N ALA A 456 9.41 -8.77 4.14
CA ALA A 456 10.85 -8.58 4.14
C ALA A 456 11.21 -7.13 3.77
N TRP A 457 12.33 -6.66 4.30
CA TRP A 457 12.85 -5.30 4.08
C TRP A 457 14.37 -5.27 4.20
N ILE A 458 14.95 -4.14 3.81
CA ILE A 458 16.35 -3.85 4.11
C ILE A 458 16.39 -2.95 5.34
N ASP A 459 17.12 -3.35 6.37
CA ASP A 459 17.27 -2.59 7.60
C ASP A 459 18.26 -1.40 7.44
N ASP A 460 18.47 -0.66 8.53
CA ASP A 460 19.35 0.52 8.52
C ASP A 460 20.84 0.17 8.34
N ASP A 461 21.22 -1.07 8.63
CA ASP A 461 22.56 -1.62 8.43
C ASP A 461 22.76 -2.20 7.02
N GLY A 462 21.74 -2.14 6.17
CA GLY A 462 21.76 -2.69 4.79
C GLY A 462 21.59 -4.19 4.73
N LYS A 463 21.08 -4.81 5.79
CA LYS A 463 20.83 -6.27 5.83
C LYS A 463 19.39 -6.56 5.38
N ALA A 464 19.22 -7.64 4.62
CA ALA A 464 17.91 -8.16 4.30
C ALA A 464 17.33 -8.88 5.53
N VAL A 465 16.16 -8.46 5.96
CA VAL A 465 15.43 -9.01 7.10
C VAL A 465 14.08 -9.55 6.63
N MET A 466 13.63 -10.67 7.18
CA MET A 466 12.32 -11.27 6.92
C MET A 466 11.64 -11.60 8.25
N ARG A 467 10.31 -11.47 8.29
CA ARG A 467 9.45 -11.86 9.41
C ARG A 467 8.13 -12.41 8.88
N ILE A 468 7.60 -13.40 9.58
CA ILE A 468 6.29 -13.99 9.29
C ILE A 468 5.36 -13.79 10.48
N PHE A 469 5.76 -14.24 11.68
CA PHE A 469 4.90 -14.31 12.84
C PHE A 469 4.79 -12.98 13.60
N HIS A 470 3.80 -12.88 14.49
CA HIS A 470 3.60 -11.68 15.31
C HIS A 470 4.56 -11.66 16.50
N PRO A 471 5.16 -10.49 16.84
CA PRO A 471 6.13 -10.38 17.93
C PRO A 471 5.60 -10.78 19.32
N ASP A 472 4.29 -10.69 19.52
CA ASP A 472 3.62 -11.06 20.78
C ASP A 472 3.31 -12.55 20.92
N SER A 473 3.57 -13.35 19.88
CA SER A 473 3.51 -14.79 20.01
C SER A 473 4.59 -15.19 21.02
N LYS A 474 4.27 -16.11 21.94
CA LYS A 474 5.27 -16.62 22.94
C LYS A 474 6.54 -17.18 22.28
N GLN A 475 6.56 -17.24 20.96
CA GLN A 475 7.57 -17.84 20.10
C GLN A 475 8.39 -16.80 19.34
N GLU A 476 8.06 -15.51 19.42
CA GLU A 476 8.77 -14.45 18.71
C GLU A 476 9.42 -13.46 19.68
N ARG A 477 10.71 -13.18 19.55
CA ARG A 477 11.39 -12.12 20.27
C ARG A 477 11.32 -10.81 19.46
N PRO A 478 11.12 -9.66 20.07
CA PRO A 478 10.92 -8.39 19.35
C PRO A 478 12.00 -8.04 18.32
N ASN A 479 13.23 -8.51 18.49
CA ASN A 479 14.35 -8.33 17.55
C ASN A 479 15.13 -9.63 17.31
N GLY A 480 14.55 -10.77 17.68
CA GLY A 480 15.14 -12.09 17.52
C GLY A 480 14.81 -12.75 16.18
N PRO A 481 15.39 -13.91 15.89
CA PRO A 481 15.04 -14.74 14.74
C PRO A 481 13.59 -15.22 14.82
N ASP A 482 13.00 -15.59 13.67
CA ASP A 482 11.71 -16.27 13.62
C ASP A 482 11.75 -17.60 14.39
N VAL A 483 10.57 -18.10 14.79
CA VAL A 483 10.41 -19.28 15.65
C VAL A 483 11.15 -20.55 15.17
N PHE A 484 11.40 -20.68 13.87
CA PHE A 484 12.15 -21.80 13.30
C PHE A 484 13.66 -21.58 13.23
N GLU A 485 14.18 -20.46 13.71
CA GLU A 485 15.59 -20.12 13.67
C GLU A 485 16.20 -20.22 15.08
N SER A 486 17.26 -21.01 15.22
CA SER A 486 18.00 -21.11 16.48
C SER A 486 18.88 -19.88 16.68
N GLU A 487 19.04 -19.45 17.95
CA GLU A 487 19.94 -18.34 18.33
C GLU A 487 21.41 -18.62 18.02
N ASP A 488 21.77 -19.90 17.91
CA ASP A 488 23.16 -20.39 17.75
C ASP A 488 23.63 -20.40 16.29
N ARG A 489 22.80 -19.93 15.32
CA ARG A 489 23.23 -19.83 13.93
C ARG A 489 23.99 -18.52 13.72
N PRO A 490 25.21 -18.59 13.17
CA PRO A 490 26.04 -17.42 12.95
C PRO A 490 25.34 -16.41 12.01
N GLU A 491 25.66 -15.14 12.19
CA GLU A 491 25.14 -13.97 11.44
C GLU A 491 25.11 -14.13 9.91
N ASP A 492 25.89 -15.05 9.35
CA ASP A 492 25.98 -15.34 7.91
C ASP A 492 24.67 -15.83 7.27
N VAL A 493 23.74 -16.35 8.07
CA VAL A 493 22.41 -16.77 7.57
C VAL A 493 21.50 -15.57 7.29
N TRP A 494 21.77 -14.42 7.91
CA TRP A 494 21.02 -13.16 7.78
C TRP A 494 21.66 -12.19 6.79
N ARG A 495 22.92 -12.41 6.45
CA ARG A 495 23.65 -11.65 5.45
C ARG A 495 23.47 -12.31 4.09
N TRP A 496 22.40 -11.98 3.42
CA TRP A 496 22.36 -12.16 1.98
C TRP A 496 23.25 -11.06 1.39
N SER A 497 24.52 -11.39 1.09
CA SER A 497 25.39 -10.45 0.41
C SER A 497 24.88 -10.28 -1.02
N VAL A 498 24.73 -9.04 -1.45
CA VAL A 498 24.35 -8.66 -2.83
C VAL A 498 25.28 -9.32 -3.86
N ASP A 499 26.49 -9.68 -3.46
CA ASP A 499 27.52 -10.34 -4.28
C ASP A 499 27.24 -11.82 -4.58
N LYS A 500 26.17 -12.43 -4.03
CA LYS A 500 25.78 -13.83 -4.25
C LYS A 500 24.39 -14.01 -4.85
N ALA A 501 23.74 -12.93 -5.32
CA ALA A 501 22.42 -12.98 -5.95
C ALA A 501 22.52 -13.06 -7.49
#